data_a6fa12df20fe70dfa5309c512790411f
#
_entry.id   a6fa12df20fe70dfa5309c512790411f
#
_cell.length_a   1.000
_cell.length_b   1.000
_cell.length_c   1.000
_cell.angle_alpha   90.00
_cell.angle_beta   90.00
_cell.angle_gamma   90.00
#
_symmetry.space_group_name_H-M   'P 1'
#
loop_
_entity.id
_entity.type
_entity.pdbx_description
1 polymer ?
#
loop_
_entity_poly.entity_id
_entity_poly.type
_entity_poly.pdbx_seq_one_letter_code
_entity_poly.pdbx_strand_id
1 'polypeptide(L)'
;MSNKFIFNLDDLFISVGIDVGADFSWMSIALPNQQFVGKPYKILHSSIDSLTTAVSKIKEAEELYSLESRIFLESTGIYHYPLFCYLRDKGFNCSVINPIITKNSTNINIRKVHNDRFDSKKAALVGLKPDLKVSLMPSDLALNCRNLCREYYDLMDNRSAYVNKLQGELRMAFPQYLGIFSKVTTVSYTH
;
A
#
# COMPACT_ATOMS: atom_id res chain seq x y z
N MET A 1 -27.86 -24.03 21.48
CA MET A 1 -26.49 -24.54 21.65
C MET A 1 -25.54 -23.38 21.57
N SER A 2 -24.95 -23.02 22.71
CA SER A 2 -24.09 -21.83 22.87
C SER A 2 -22.70 -22.20 22.36
N ASN A 3 -22.28 -21.68 21.18
CA ASN A 3 -20.90 -21.75 20.74
C ASN A 3 -20.08 -20.83 21.64
N LYS A 4 -19.47 -21.40 22.68
CA LYS A 4 -18.38 -20.76 23.38
C LYS A 4 -17.18 -20.69 22.41
N PHE A 5 -16.91 -19.53 21.87
CA PHE A 5 -15.62 -19.24 21.25
C PHE A 5 -14.56 -19.37 22.35
N ILE A 6 -13.83 -20.47 22.31
CA ILE A 6 -12.62 -20.64 23.11
C ILE A 6 -11.57 -19.77 22.41
N PHE A 7 -11.35 -18.56 22.94
CA PHE A 7 -10.18 -17.76 22.57
C PHE A 7 -8.94 -18.51 23.05
N ASN A 8 -8.16 -19.04 22.13
CA ASN A 8 -6.82 -19.50 22.45
C ASN A 8 -6.01 -18.26 22.84
N LEU A 9 -5.43 -18.26 24.03
CA LEU A 9 -4.55 -17.19 24.51
C LEU A 9 -3.36 -16.96 23.56
N ASP A 10 -2.95 -17.99 22.84
CA ASP A 10 -1.87 -17.98 21.83
C ASP A 10 -2.20 -17.15 20.56
N ASP A 11 -3.47 -16.77 20.37
CA ASP A 11 -3.92 -15.97 19.24
C ASP A 11 -4.09 -14.47 19.57
N LEU A 12 -3.80 -14.06 20.83
CA LEU A 12 -3.89 -12.67 21.23
C LEU A 12 -2.66 -11.89 20.74
N PHE A 13 -2.89 -10.77 20.08
CA PHE A 13 -1.84 -9.90 19.57
C PHE A 13 -2.24 -8.43 19.66
N ILE A 14 -1.27 -7.54 19.65
CA ILE A 14 -1.46 -6.10 19.53
C ILE A 14 -1.65 -5.76 18.05
N SER A 15 -2.75 -5.11 17.71
CA SER A 15 -2.99 -4.66 16.34
C SER A 15 -2.48 -3.24 16.13
N VAL A 16 -1.56 -3.07 15.18
CA VAL A 16 -1.04 -1.76 14.78
C VAL A 16 -1.62 -1.41 13.42
N GLY A 17 -2.52 -0.44 13.40
CA GLY A 17 -3.11 0.06 12.15
C GLY A 17 -2.37 1.28 11.63
N ILE A 18 -2.03 1.26 10.35
CA ILE A 18 -1.34 2.37 9.68
C ILE A 18 -2.15 2.83 8.48
N ASP A 19 -2.59 4.08 8.51
CA ASP A 19 -3.14 4.79 7.37
C ASP A 19 -2.00 5.51 6.62
N VAL A 20 -1.80 5.14 5.36
CA VAL A 20 -0.62 5.52 4.60
C VAL A 20 -0.93 6.66 3.63
N GLY A 21 -0.27 7.81 3.83
CA GLY A 21 -0.22 8.93 2.88
C GLY A 21 1.07 8.97 2.07
N ALA A 22 1.21 10.00 1.23
CA ALA A 22 2.41 10.18 0.40
C ALA A 22 3.63 10.62 1.22
N ASP A 23 3.48 11.63 2.07
CA ASP A 23 4.58 12.25 2.83
C ASP A 23 4.65 11.78 4.27
N PHE A 24 3.54 11.34 4.81
CA PHE A 24 3.40 10.86 6.18
C PHE A 24 2.31 9.81 6.30
N SER A 25 2.39 9.03 7.37
CA SER A 25 1.36 8.06 7.77
C SER A 25 0.88 8.34 9.18
N TRP A 26 -0.32 7.87 9.51
CA TRP A 26 -0.80 7.81 10.89
C TRP A 26 -0.79 6.38 11.39
N MET A 27 -0.30 6.19 12.61
CA MET A 27 -0.22 4.90 13.28
C MET A 27 -1.07 4.93 14.55
N SER A 28 -1.85 3.88 14.76
CA SER A 28 -2.61 3.64 16.00
C SER A 28 -2.38 2.21 16.47
N ILE A 29 -2.27 2.04 17.77
CA ILE A 29 -2.05 0.75 18.42
C ILE A 29 -3.31 0.37 19.19
N ALA A 30 -3.86 -0.81 18.94
CA ALA A 30 -5.04 -1.33 19.61
C ALA A 30 -4.74 -2.69 20.27
N LEU A 31 -5.21 -2.85 21.49
CA LEU A 31 -5.15 -4.11 22.25
C LEU A 31 -6.25 -5.07 21.79
N PRO A 32 -6.16 -6.37 22.12
CA PRO A 32 -7.18 -7.35 21.80
C PRO A 32 -8.59 -7.00 22.31
N ASN A 33 -8.69 -6.25 23.40
CA ASN A 33 -9.95 -5.74 23.96
C ASN A 33 -10.46 -4.47 23.25
N GLN A 34 -9.85 -4.08 22.10
CA GLN A 34 -10.16 -2.89 21.30
C GLN A 34 -9.83 -1.55 21.96
N GLN A 35 -9.14 -1.53 23.11
CA GLN A 35 -8.64 -0.30 23.70
C GLN A 35 -7.39 0.18 22.96
N PHE A 36 -7.28 1.50 22.79
CA PHE A 36 -6.12 2.11 22.14
C PHE A 36 -5.00 2.42 23.14
N VAL A 37 -3.76 2.13 22.74
CA VAL A 37 -2.56 2.49 23.49
C VAL A 37 -2.12 3.89 23.05
N GLY A 38 -2.36 4.86 23.91
CA GLY A 38 -1.96 6.26 23.67
C GLY A 38 -2.74 6.95 22.54
N LYS A 39 -2.14 8.03 22.02
CA LYS A 39 -2.69 8.82 20.89
C LYS A 39 -2.12 8.33 19.56
N PRO A 40 -2.86 8.49 18.45
CA PRO A 40 -2.30 8.23 17.12
C PRO A 40 -0.99 8.98 16.90
N TYR A 41 0.01 8.29 16.35
CA TYR A 41 1.34 8.84 16.09
C TYR A 41 1.49 9.15 14.60
N LYS A 42 2.01 10.34 14.30
CA LYS A 42 2.31 10.75 12.91
C LYS A 42 3.73 10.31 12.54
N ILE A 43 3.84 9.46 11.54
CA ILE A 43 5.11 8.99 11.00
C ILE A 43 5.47 9.86 9.78
N LEU A 44 6.54 10.61 9.85
CA LEU A 44 7.07 11.36 8.70
C LEU A 44 8.00 10.45 7.89
N HIS A 45 7.71 10.24 6.62
CA HIS A 45 8.48 9.32 5.77
C HIS A 45 9.88 9.84 5.46
N SER A 46 10.07 11.16 5.48
CA SER A 46 11.37 11.81 5.27
C SER A 46 12.28 11.84 6.50
N SER A 47 11.80 11.37 7.67
CA SER A 47 12.54 11.45 8.94
C SER A 47 12.82 10.06 9.51
N ILE A 48 14.09 9.68 9.55
CA ILE A 48 14.58 8.46 10.19
C ILE A 48 14.20 8.42 11.67
N ASP A 49 14.29 9.55 12.37
CA ASP A 49 13.92 9.64 13.79
C ASP A 49 12.44 9.36 13.99
N SER A 50 11.59 9.85 13.08
CA SER A 50 10.16 9.58 13.13
C SER A 50 9.84 8.09 12.92
N LEU A 51 10.52 7.45 11.97
CA LEU A 51 10.39 6.02 11.70
C LEU A 51 10.90 5.18 12.89
N THR A 52 12.05 5.54 13.45
CA THR A 52 12.62 4.85 14.62
C THR A 52 11.73 5.01 15.86
N THR A 53 11.17 6.20 16.08
CA THR A 53 10.21 6.45 17.17
C THR A 53 8.94 5.61 17.01
N ALA A 54 8.44 5.44 15.78
CA ALA A 54 7.30 4.56 15.52
C ALA A 54 7.60 3.11 15.91
N VAL A 55 8.79 2.60 15.53
CA VAL A 55 9.27 1.26 15.93
C VAL A 55 9.38 1.13 17.43
N SER A 56 9.97 2.12 18.12
CA SER A 56 10.11 2.11 19.59
C SER A 56 8.74 2.04 20.28
N LYS A 57 7.77 2.83 19.83
CA LYS A 57 6.40 2.80 20.39
C LYS A 57 5.72 1.45 20.24
N ILE A 58 5.94 0.74 19.14
CA ILE A 58 5.40 -0.61 18.94
C ILE A 58 6.07 -1.57 19.92
N LYS A 59 7.40 -1.53 20.04
CA LYS A 59 8.15 -2.39 20.96
C LYS A 59 7.82 -2.12 22.42
N GLU A 60 7.69 -0.85 22.83
CA GLU A 60 7.23 -0.47 24.16
C GLU A 60 5.85 -1.07 24.49
N ALA A 61 4.94 -1.10 23.49
CA ALA A 61 3.64 -1.73 23.68
C ALA A 61 3.76 -3.27 23.79
N GLU A 62 4.61 -3.92 22.98
CA GLU A 62 4.87 -5.36 23.07
C GLU A 62 5.43 -5.74 24.46
N GLU A 63 6.40 -4.98 24.96
CA GLU A 63 6.98 -5.20 26.28
C GLU A 63 5.97 -4.98 27.42
N LEU A 64 5.20 -3.88 27.34
CA LEU A 64 4.24 -3.49 28.37
C LEU A 64 3.11 -4.52 28.53
N TYR A 65 2.63 -5.07 27.43
CA TYR A 65 1.49 -5.99 27.43
C TYR A 65 1.90 -7.47 27.26
N SER A 66 3.20 -7.74 27.06
CA SER A 66 3.74 -9.09 26.82
C SER A 66 3.02 -9.83 25.67
N LEU A 67 2.71 -9.09 24.61
CA LEU A 67 2.03 -9.59 23.41
C LEU A 67 2.82 -9.19 22.16
N GLU A 68 2.85 -10.08 21.15
CA GLU A 68 3.40 -9.74 19.84
C GLU A 68 2.50 -8.76 19.09
N SER A 69 3.08 -7.94 18.24
CA SER A 69 2.33 -7.03 17.38
C SER A 69 2.16 -7.58 15.97
N ARG A 70 1.00 -7.30 15.37
CA ARG A 70 0.75 -7.47 13.93
C ARG A 70 0.42 -6.12 13.33
N ILE A 71 1.12 -5.76 12.27
CA ILE A 71 0.98 -4.46 11.62
C ILE A 71 0.12 -4.57 10.38
N PHE A 72 -0.86 -3.70 10.28
CA PHE A 72 -1.82 -3.65 9.18
C PHE A 72 -1.73 -2.30 8.49
N LEU A 73 -1.22 -2.29 7.25
CA LEU A 73 -1.11 -1.11 6.41
C LEU A 73 -2.25 -1.08 5.40
N GLU A 74 -2.89 0.08 5.22
CA GLU A 74 -3.84 0.25 4.14
C GLU A 74 -3.09 0.44 2.81
N SER A 75 -3.51 -0.30 1.76
CA SER A 75 -2.88 -0.24 0.44
C SER A 75 -3.32 1.00 -0.32
N THR A 76 -2.64 2.13 -0.09
CA THR A 76 -2.87 3.36 -0.82
C THR A 76 -1.78 3.53 -1.90
N GLY A 77 -2.12 3.18 -3.15
CA GLY A 77 -1.20 3.29 -4.27
C GLY A 77 0.13 2.56 -4.04
N ILE A 78 1.25 3.24 -4.30
CA ILE A 78 2.61 2.70 -4.11
C ILE A 78 3.23 3.09 -2.76
N TYR A 79 2.62 4.04 -2.05
CA TYR A 79 3.22 4.71 -0.88
C TYR A 79 3.39 3.79 0.34
N HIS A 80 2.57 2.73 0.46
CA HIS A 80 2.67 1.78 1.56
C HIS A 80 3.92 0.89 1.47
N TYR A 81 4.48 0.68 0.27
CA TYR A 81 5.53 -0.32 0.06
C TYR A 81 6.84 0.00 0.80
N PRO A 82 7.41 1.22 0.75
CA PRO A 82 8.63 1.53 1.48
C PRO A 82 8.49 1.35 3.00
N LEU A 83 7.36 1.80 3.56
CA LEU A 83 7.08 1.65 4.98
C LEU A 83 6.88 0.19 5.38
N PHE A 84 6.19 -0.60 4.55
CA PHE A 84 6.04 -2.04 4.73
C PHE A 84 7.40 -2.75 4.77
N CYS A 85 8.29 -2.48 3.80
CA CYS A 85 9.62 -3.06 3.78
C CYS A 85 10.43 -2.67 5.01
N TYR A 86 10.43 -1.40 5.39
CA TYR A 86 11.13 -0.91 6.58
C TYR A 86 10.68 -1.64 7.85
N LEU A 87 9.37 -1.77 8.08
CA LEU A 87 8.82 -2.45 9.27
C LEU A 87 9.09 -3.95 9.25
N ARG A 88 8.96 -4.61 8.10
CA ARG A 88 9.32 -6.02 7.92
C ARG A 88 10.80 -6.27 8.23
N ASP A 89 11.69 -5.40 7.75
CA ASP A 89 13.14 -5.52 7.98
C ASP A 89 13.52 -5.28 9.46
N LYS A 90 12.64 -4.63 10.25
CA LYS A 90 12.73 -4.54 11.71
C LYS A 90 12.18 -5.77 12.44
N GLY A 91 11.70 -6.77 11.71
CA GLY A 91 11.23 -8.05 12.23
C GLY A 91 9.73 -8.10 12.56
N PHE A 92 8.95 -7.08 12.19
CA PHE A 92 7.52 -7.08 12.46
C PHE A 92 6.73 -7.93 11.45
N ASN A 93 5.65 -8.54 11.94
CA ASN A 93 4.66 -9.21 11.10
C ASN A 93 3.75 -8.16 10.45
N CYS A 94 3.99 -7.89 9.16
CA CYS A 94 3.28 -6.85 8.40
C CYS A 94 2.33 -7.46 7.38
N SER A 95 1.11 -6.93 7.33
CA SER A 95 0.07 -7.31 6.36
C SER A 95 -0.53 -6.07 5.70
N VAL A 96 -0.97 -6.22 4.46
CA VAL A 96 -1.63 -5.14 3.72
C VAL A 96 -3.12 -5.40 3.64
N ILE A 97 -3.91 -4.38 3.99
CA ILE A 97 -5.37 -4.41 3.95
C ILE A 97 -5.87 -3.64 2.72
N ASN A 98 -6.82 -4.22 2.01
CA ASN A 98 -7.51 -3.52 0.94
C ASN A 98 -8.42 -2.40 1.52
N PRO A 99 -8.33 -1.15 1.02
CA PRO A 99 -9.17 -0.03 1.47
C PRO A 99 -10.69 -0.30 1.42
N ILE A 100 -11.14 -1.19 0.55
CA ILE A 100 -12.55 -1.59 0.48
C ILE A 100 -12.98 -2.30 1.77
N ILE A 101 -12.10 -3.08 2.38
CA ILE A 101 -12.40 -3.82 3.62
C ILE A 101 -12.51 -2.85 4.79
N THR A 102 -11.60 -1.87 4.89
CA THR A 102 -11.66 -0.84 5.93
C THR A 102 -12.89 0.04 5.80
N LYS A 103 -13.28 0.42 4.58
CA LYS A 103 -14.50 1.20 4.30
C LYS A 103 -15.79 0.44 4.64
N ASN A 104 -15.89 -0.83 4.26
CA ASN A 104 -17.09 -1.64 4.49
C ASN A 104 -17.25 -2.10 5.95
N SER A 105 -16.16 -2.11 6.71
CA SER A 105 -16.17 -2.50 8.12
C SER A 105 -16.71 -1.41 9.06
N THR A 106 -16.99 -0.22 8.56
CA THR A 106 -17.43 0.95 9.32
C THR A 106 -18.96 1.10 9.41
N ASN A 107 -19.71 0.02 9.70
CA ASN A 107 -21.07 0.15 10.25
C ASN A 107 -21.09 0.64 11.72
N ILE A 108 -19.98 1.14 12.22
CA ILE A 108 -19.93 1.87 13.49
C ILE A 108 -20.26 3.32 13.16
N ASN A 109 -21.35 3.84 13.73
CA ASN A 109 -21.91 5.18 13.64
C ASN A 109 -20.91 6.32 13.94
N ILE A 110 -19.85 6.43 13.19
CA ILE A 110 -18.93 7.56 13.23
C ILE A 110 -19.22 8.40 12.00
N ARG A 111 -19.82 9.58 12.23
CA ARG A 111 -20.06 10.60 11.21
C ARG A 111 -18.86 10.67 10.26
N LYS A 112 -19.12 10.85 8.97
CA LYS A 112 -18.16 11.03 7.85
C LYS A 112 -17.18 12.20 8.07
N VAL A 113 -16.36 12.12 9.09
CA VAL A 113 -15.19 12.99 9.23
C VAL A 113 -14.03 12.19 8.69
N HIS A 114 -13.64 12.46 7.44
CA HIS A 114 -12.39 11.99 6.89
C HIS A 114 -11.25 12.65 7.66
N ASN A 115 -10.66 11.91 8.59
CA ASN A 115 -9.51 12.35 9.35
C ASN A 115 -8.56 11.15 9.46
N ASP A 116 -7.38 11.27 8.86
CA ASP A 116 -6.35 10.23 8.76
C ASP A 116 -6.02 9.57 10.11
N ARG A 117 -6.17 10.33 11.22
CA ARG A 117 -6.05 9.78 12.57
C ARG A 117 -7.11 8.74 12.91
N PHE A 118 -8.34 8.93 12.40
CA PHE A 118 -9.42 7.96 12.61
C PHE A 118 -9.26 6.75 11.69
N ASP A 119 -8.70 6.94 10.51
CA ASP A 119 -8.52 5.86 9.54
C ASP A 119 -7.43 4.89 10.01
N SER A 120 -6.34 5.37 10.65
CA SER A 120 -5.38 4.49 11.33
C SER A 120 -5.99 3.69 12.49
N LYS A 121 -6.90 4.31 13.28
CA LYS A 121 -7.64 3.59 14.33
C LYS A 121 -8.56 2.51 13.75
N LYS A 122 -9.25 2.83 12.64
CA LYS A 122 -10.08 1.83 11.94
C LYS A 122 -9.24 0.66 11.45
N ALA A 123 -8.09 0.94 10.82
CA ALA A 123 -7.17 -0.10 10.36
C ALA A 123 -6.73 -1.02 11.51
N ALA A 124 -6.42 -0.45 12.68
CA ALA A 124 -6.07 -1.22 13.87
C ALA A 124 -7.23 -2.12 14.36
N LEU A 125 -8.46 -1.59 14.43
CA LEU A 125 -9.64 -2.36 14.83
C LEU A 125 -10.02 -3.45 13.81
N VAL A 126 -9.86 -3.15 12.53
CA VAL A 126 -10.08 -4.13 11.45
C VAL A 126 -9.07 -5.26 11.56
N GLY A 127 -7.81 -4.95 11.92
CA GLY A 127 -6.75 -5.92 12.18
C GLY A 127 -7.10 -6.96 13.24
N LEU A 128 -7.94 -6.60 14.22
CA LEU A 128 -8.39 -7.52 15.29
C LEU A 128 -9.54 -8.45 14.89
N LYS A 129 -10.09 -8.31 13.67
CA LYS A 129 -11.20 -9.17 13.24
C LYS A 129 -10.69 -10.56 12.86
N PRO A 130 -11.33 -11.65 13.36
CA PRO A 130 -10.90 -13.02 13.10
C PRO A 130 -11.00 -13.40 11.62
N ASP A 131 -11.95 -12.80 10.88
CA ASP A 131 -12.20 -13.10 9.46
C ASP A 131 -11.50 -12.14 8.51
N LEU A 132 -10.47 -11.43 8.97
CA LEU A 132 -9.77 -10.45 8.14
C LEU A 132 -9.03 -11.14 6.99
N LYS A 133 -9.45 -10.84 5.77
CA LYS A 133 -8.71 -11.22 4.56
C LYS A 133 -7.60 -10.20 4.32
N VAL A 134 -6.37 -10.58 4.62
CA VAL A 134 -5.19 -9.78 4.28
C VAL A 134 -4.73 -10.07 2.87
N SER A 135 -4.22 -9.05 2.17
CA SER A 135 -3.57 -9.24 0.90
C SER A 135 -2.16 -9.79 1.13
N LEU A 136 -1.84 -10.91 0.50
CA LEU A 136 -0.47 -11.40 0.46
C LEU A 136 0.37 -10.38 -0.31
N MET A 137 1.45 -9.93 0.31
CA MET A 137 2.41 -9.07 -0.36
C MET A 137 3.18 -9.93 -1.37
N PRO A 138 3.20 -9.55 -2.66
CA PRO A 138 4.00 -10.28 -3.65
C PRO A 138 5.48 -10.26 -3.27
N SER A 139 6.23 -11.25 -3.71
CA SER A 139 7.70 -11.24 -3.58
C SER A 139 8.29 -10.02 -4.31
N ASP A 140 9.47 -9.58 -3.88
CA ASP A 140 10.16 -8.45 -4.51
C ASP A 140 10.37 -8.69 -6.02
N LEU A 141 10.66 -9.94 -6.41
CA LEU A 141 10.76 -10.32 -7.81
C LEU A 141 9.42 -10.11 -8.55
N ALA A 142 8.32 -10.55 -7.98
CA ALA A 142 7.00 -10.40 -8.61
C ALA A 142 6.58 -8.92 -8.71
N LEU A 143 6.95 -8.09 -7.74
CA LEU A 143 6.73 -6.63 -7.79
C LEU A 143 7.57 -5.97 -8.88
N ASN A 144 8.85 -6.32 -8.96
CA ASN A 144 9.75 -5.80 -9.99
C ASN A 144 9.29 -6.21 -11.39
N CYS A 145 8.90 -7.47 -11.59
CA CYS A 145 8.32 -7.92 -12.85
C CYS A 145 7.05 -7.15 -13.21
N ARG A 146 6.14 -6.94 -12.24
CA ARG A 146 4.93 -6.15 -12.47
C ARG A 146 5.24 -4.72 -12.88
N ASN A 147 6.20 -4.07 -12.22
CA ASN A 147 6.59 -2.70 -12.52
C ASN A 147 7.22 -2.62 -13.91
N LEU A 148 8.11 -3.53 -14.25
CA LEU A 148 8.72 -3.61 -15.59
C LEU A 148 7.67 -3.85 -16.68
N CYS A 149 6.69 -4.72 -16.45
CA CYS A 149 5.60 -4.93 -17.40
C CYS A 149 4.77 -3.65 -17.60
N ARG A 150 4.43 -2.92 -16.55
CA ARG A 150 3.72 -1.64 -16.66
C ARG A 150 4.53 -0.62 -17.45
N GLU A 151 5.79 -0.44 -17.11
CA GLU A 151 6.70 0.45 -17.83
C GLU A 151 6.78 0.09 -19.34
N TYR A 152 6.89 -1.20 -19.64
CA TYR A 152 6.90 -1.67 -21.01
C TYR A 152 5.62 -1.27 -21.76
N TYR A 153 4.44 -1.49 -21.19
CA TYR A 153 3.19 -1.12 -21.84
C TYR A 153 3.04 0.39 -21.98
N ASP A 154 3.43 1.17 -20.97
CA ASP A 154 3.42 2.64 -21.05
C ASP A 154 4.34 3.15 -22.17
N LEU A 155 5.52 2.56 -22.33
CA LEU A 155 6.44 2.87 -23.43
C LEU A 155 5.85 2.50 -24.79
N MET A 156 5.16 1.35 -24.89
CA MET A 156 4.51 0.92 -26.13
C MET A 156 3.37 1.86 -26.53
N ASP A 157 2.57 2.31 -25.57
CA ASP A 157 1.50 3.28 -25.80
C ASP A 157 2.05 4.65 -26.22
N ASN A 158 3.08 5.14 -25.55
CA ASN A 158 3.78 6.36 -25.91
C ASN A 158 4.38 6.28 -27.32
N ARG A 159 5.04 5.15 -27.64
CA ARG A 159 5.56 4.91 -29.00
C ARG A 159 4.44 5.00 -30.05
N SER A 160 3.30 4.37 -29.78
CA SER A 160 2.15 4.39 -30.70
C SER A 160 1.61 5.81 -30.90
N ALA A 161 1.52 6.58 -29.83
CA ALA A 161 1.11 7.99 -29.90
C ALA A 161 2.06 8.84 -30.74
N TYR A 162 3.38 8.67 -30.56
CA TYR A 162 4.38 9.39 -31.34
C TYR A 162 4.38 8.97 -32.82
N VAL A 163 4.19 7.68 -33.12
CA VAL A 163 4.08 7.19 -34.51
C VAL A 163 2.85 7.80 -35.19
N ASN A 164 1.71 7.85 -34.51
CA ASN A 164 0.49 8.45 -35.04
C ASN A 164 0.68 9.97 -35.29
N LYS A 165 1.32 10.67 -34.37
CA LYS A 165 1.64 12.09 -34.54
C LYS A 165 2.57 12.31 -35.74
N LEU A 166 3.64 11.53 -35.85
CA LEU A 166 4.57 11.59 -37.00
C LEU A 166 3.86 11.32 -38.33
N GLN A 167 2.95 10.34 -38.36
CA GLN A 167 2.14 10.09 -39.57
C GLN A 167 1.26 11.28 -39.95
N GLY A 168 0.66 11.95 -38.96
CA GLY A 168 -0.11 13.18 -39.19
C GLY A 168 0.74 14.30 -39.81
N GLU A 169 1.90 14.58 -39.23
CA GLU A 169 2.83 15.60 -39.72
C GLU A 169 3.36 15.26 -41.15
N LEU A 170 3.71 13.99 -41.40
CA LEU A 170 4.15 13.57 -42.73
C LEU A 170 3.05 13.70 -43.80
N ARG A 171 1.81 13.40 -43.45
CA ARG A 171 0.68 13.60 -44.39
C ARG A 171 0.47 15.06 -44.75
N MET A 172 0.72 15.98 -43.83
CA MET A 172 0.61 17.41 -44.08
C MET A 172 1.80 17.94 -44.86
N ALA A 173 3.03 17.57 -44.47
CA ALA A 173 4.26 18.10 -45.05
C ALA A 173 4.68 17.40 -46.38
N PHE A 174 4.45 16.10 -46.46
CA PHE A 174 4.86 15.28 -47.62
C PHE A 174 3.86 14.14 -47.90
N PRO A 175 2.71 14.43 -48.52
CA PRO A 175 1.64 13.44 -48.75
C PRO A 175 2.08 12.20 -49.52
N GLN A 176 3.06 12.33 -50.43
CA GLN A 176 3.59 11.26 -51.25
C GLN A 176 4.46 10.25 -50.49
N TYR A 177 4.83 10.54 -49.26
CA TYR A 177 5.67 9.67 -48.42
C TYR A 177 5.15 8.24 -48.34
N LEU A 178 3.82 8.05 -48.16
CA LEU A 178 3.20 6.74 -48.06
C LEU A 178 3.22 5.93 -49.39
N GLY A 179 3.44 6.58 -50.51
CA GLY A 179 3.65 5.91 -51.81
C GLY A 179 5.08 5.42 -52.00
N ILE A 180 6.05 5.99 -51.27
CA ILE A 180 7.47 5.65 -51.37
C ILE A 180 7.87 4.64 -50.30
N PHE A 181 7.33 4.76 -49.08
CA PHE A 181 7.68 3.92 -47.93
C PHE A 181 6.46 3.17 -47.40
N SER A 182 6.58 1.85 -47.29
CA SER A 182 5.48 1.00 -46.81
C SER A 182 5.12 1.19 -45.34
N LYS A 183 6.04 1.75 -44.51
CA LYS A 183 5.85 2.03 -43.10
C LYS A 183 6.63 3.28 -42.66
N VAL A 184 6.01 4.14 -41.88
CA VAL A 184 6.65 5.34 -41.29
C VAL A 184 7.83 5.01 -40.36
N THR A 185 7.84 3.81 -39.79
CA THR A 185 8.85 3.34 -38.83
C THR A 185 9.92 2.44 -39.47
N THR A 186 9.95 2.29 -40.79
CA THR A 186 11.00 1.54 -41.47
C THR A 186 12.24 2.43 -41.63
N VAL A 187 12.96 2.64 -40.54
CA VAL A 187 14.35 3.09 -40.61
C VAL A 187 15.16 1.84 -40.82
N SER A 188 15.55 1.55 -42.07
CA SER A 188 16.57 0.55 -42.32
C SER A 188 17.89 1.13 -41.84
N TYR A 189 18.42 0.61 -40.74
CA TYR A 189 19.83 0.78 -40.41
C TYR A 189 20.64 -0.06 -41.39
N THR A 190 20.81 0.43 -42.60
CA THR A 190 21.85 -0.06 -43.48
C THR A 190 23.13 0.65 -43.07
N HIS A 191 23.97 -0.07 -42.36
CA HIS A 191 25.38 0.25 -42.26
C HIS A 191 26.09 -0.06 -43.56
#